data_3a2c37fd9f3cc752a5ca47da90dcbc8c
#
_entry.id   3a2c37fd9f3cc752a5ca47da90dcbc8c
#
_cell.length_a   1.000
_cell.length_b   1.000
_cell.length_c   1.000
_cell.angle_alpha   90.00
_cell.angle_beta   90.00
_cell.angle_gamma   90.00
#
_symmetry.space_group_name_H-M   'P 1'
#
loop_
_entity.id
_entity.type
_entity.pdbx_description
1 polymer ?
#
loop_
_entity_poly.entity_id
_entity_poly.type
_entity_poly.pdbx_seq_one_letter_code
_entity_poly.pdbx_strand_id
1 'polypeptide(L)'
;MKTKEIAANIESNALQIINNIDFKSISFYNFLKSEYGKSNVTENYIFQSVFRSFYGLDNVGFSEEFKRNYFKLIEKYRGQQSIDVENVFIDLHRTQNFKGKDAVIFSFVSKLICTIDDNYPIYDREICKVFSFNQPIHKDIAAIINVFRDQLKLLQLTYNEIIQSNMAPVTFRLFDEKFKGNNLSMIKKLDFIFWSKGKLDIYEKQMLETEFYN
;
A
#
# COMPACT_ATOMS: atom_id res chain seq x y z
N MET A 1 -1.54 16.42 -9.92
CA MET A 1 -2.23 15.69 -11.02
C MET A 1 -3.70 15.60 -10.67
N LYS A 2 -4.61 15.84 -11.60
CA LYS A 2 -6.05 15.80 -11.31
C LYS A 2 -6.53 14.32 -11.30
N THR A 3 -7.48 13.97 -10.45
CA THR A 3 -8.04 12.60 -10.37
C THR A 3 -8.43 12.04 -11.74
N LYS A 4 -9.05 12.88 -12.60
CA LYS A 4 -9.44 12.49 -13.97
C LYS A 4 -8.27 12.02 -14.84
N GLU A 5 -7.11 12.66 -14.72
CA GLU A 5 -5.90 12.29 -15.49
C GLU A 5 -5.36 10.94 -14.99
N ILE A 6 -5.34 10.71 -13.69
CA ILE A 6 -4.94 9.43 -13.09
C ILE A 6 -5.88 8.32 -13.55
N ALA A 7 -7.20 8.55 -13.45
CA ALA A 7 -8.21 7.58 -13.85
C ALA A 7 -8.13 7.26 -15.35
N ALA A 8 -8.00 8.28 -16.22
CA ALA A 8 -7.83 8.07 -17.65
C ALA A 8 -6.56 7.27 -17.98
N ASN A 9 -5.47 7.49 -17.24
CA ASN A 9 -4.23 6.75 -17.43
C ASN A 9 -4.38 5.26 -17.09
N ILE A 10 -5.01 4.91 -15.96
CA ILE A 10 -5.24 3.50 -15.62
C ILE A 10 -6.25 2.84 -16.56
N GLU A 11 -7.27 3.56 -17.03
CA GLU A 11 -8.28 3.04 -17.94
C GLU A 11 -7.70 2.76 -19.33
N SER A 12 -6.87 3.65 -19.87
CA SER A 12 -6.21 3.45 -21.16
C SER A 12 -5.18 2.31 -21.16
N ASN A 13 -4.59 2.00 -20.01
CA ASN A 13 -3.60 0.93 -19.82
C ASN A 13 -4.17 -0.30 -19.08
N ALA A 14 -5.50 -0.41 -18.98
CA ALA A 14 -6.17 -1.40 -18.13
C ALA A 14 -5.69 -2.85 -18.36
N LEU A 15 -5.62 -3.29 -19.61
CA LEU A 15 -5.23 -4.67 -19.94
C LEU A 15 -3.80 -4.98 -19.48
N GLN A 16 -2.86 -4.07 -19.74
CA GLN A 16 -1.46 -4.24 -19.34
C GLN A 16 -1.30 -4.26 -17.83
N ILE A 17 -1.96 -3.31 -17.15
CA ILE A 17 -1.96 -3.21 -15.68
C ILE A 17 -2.50 -4.49 -15.05
N ILE A 18 -3.67 -4.95 -15.51
CA ILE A 18 -4.32 -6.13 -14.94
C ILE A 18 -3.51 -7.39 -15.23
N ASN A 19 -2.93 -7.54 -16.43
CA ASN A 19 -2.09 -8.69 -16.76
C ASN A 19 -0.83 -8.77 -15.89
N ASN A 20 -0.28 -7.65 -15.46
CA ASN A 20 0.90 -7.59 -14.60
C ASN A 20 0.61 -7.93 -13.12
N ILE A 21 -0.65 -8.03 -12.68
CA ILE A 21 -0.99 -8.46 -11.32
C ILE A 21 -0.94 -9.99 -11.23
N ASP A 22 -0.11 -10.52 -10.31
CA ASP A 22 0.01 -11.95 -10.06
C ASP A 22 -1.17 -12.46 -9.20
N PHE A 23 -1.71 -13.62 -9.55
CA PHE A 23 -2.72 -14.35 -8.74
C PHE A 23 -2.26 -14.63 -7.31
N LYS A 24 -0.97 -14.89 -7.11
CA LYS A 24 -0.40 -15.12 -5.78
C LYS A 24 -0.57 -13.92 -4.86
N SER A 25 -0.47 -12.70 -5.41
CA SER A 25 -0.64 -11.47 -4.62
C SER A 25 -2.04 -11.36 -4.04
N ILE A 26 -3.07 -11.69 -4.83
CA ILE A 26 -4.47 -11.73 -4.36
C ILE A 26 -4.66 -12.84 -3.32
N SER A 27 -4.09 -14.01 -3.56
CA SER A 27 -4.17 -15.15 -2.63
C SER A 27 -3.52 -14.85 -1.28
N PHE A 28 -2.35 -14.23 -1.28
CA PHE A 28 -1.66 -13.81 -0.04
C PHE A 28 -2.45 -12.76 0.72
N TYR A 29 -3.00 -11.76 0.03
CA TYR A 29 -3.84 -10.76 0.69
C TYR A 29 -5.10 -11.40 1.33
N ASN A 30 -5.81 -12.26 0.59
CA ASN A 30 -7.00 -12.94 1.11
C ASN A 30 -6.67 -13.84 2.30
N PHE A 31 -5.52 -14.55 2.26
CA PHE A 31 -5.03 -15.33 3.39
C PHE A 31 -4.80 -14.43 4.61
N LEU A 32 -4.07 -13.32 4.45
CA LEU A 32 -3.78 -12.39 5.56
C LEU A 32 -5.06 -11.81 6.15
N LYS A 33 -6.02 -11.40 5.32
CA LYS A 33 -7.31 -10.89 5.77
C LYS A 33 -8.09 -11.95 6.56
N SER A 34 -8.14 -13.18 6.06
CA SER A 34 -8.81 -14.31 6.71
C SER A 34 -8.18 -14.65 8.06
N GLU A 35 -6.85 -14.72 8.13
CA GLU A 35 -6.13 -15.06 9.37
C GLU A 35 -6.19 -13.93 10.39
N TYR A 36 -6.13 -12.67 9.97
CA TYR A 36 -6.36 -11.52 10.84
C TYR A 36 -7.73 -11.60 11.53
N GLY A 37 -8.78 -12.03 10.82
CA GLY A 37 -10.13 -12.19 11.38
C GLY A 37 -10.28 -13.34 12.38
N LYS A 38 -9.37 -14.33 12.36
CA LYS A 38 -9.52 -15.59 13.11
C LYS A 38 -8.59 -15.73 14.30
N SER A 39 -7.45 -15.05 14.31
CA SER A 39 -6.38 -15.29 15.27
C SER A 39 -5.73 -14.02 15.78
N ASN A 40 -5.06 -14.14 16.93
CA ASN A 40 -4.13 -13.13 17.43
C ASN A 40 -2.85 -13.19 16.57
N VAL A 41 -2.55 -12.11 15.84
CA VAL A 41 -1.41 -12.09 14.92
C VAL A 41 -0.05 -12.12 15.62
N THR A 42 0.01 -11.82 16.92
CA THR A 42 1.26 -11.93 17.70
C THR A 42 1.65 -13.39 17.97
N GLU A 43 0.70 -14.31 17.87
CA GLU A 43 0.86 -15.74 18.11
C GLU A 43 0.79 -16.57 16.83
N ASN A 44 0.29 -15.98 15.73
CA ASN A 44 0.17 -16.64 14.44
C ASN A 44 1.44 -16.45 13.59
N TYR A 45 2.42 -17.35 13.75
CA TYR A 45 3.70 -17.29 13.03
C TYR A 45 3.55 -17.44 11.51
N ILE A 46 2.51 -18.15 11.04
CA ILE A 46 2.23 -18.29 9.61
C ILE A 46 1.78 -16.94 9.04
N PHE A 47 0.84 -16.26 9.71
CA PHE A 47 0.44 -14.90 9.36
C PHE A 47 1.65 -13.97 9.29
N GLN A 48 2.49 -13.97 10.33
CA GLN A 48 3.67 -13.12 10.40
C GLN A 48 4.64 -13.39 9.24
N SER A 49 4.91 -14.64 8.92
CA SER A 49 5.81 -15.05 7.84
C SER A 49 5.26 -14.57 6.47
N VAL A 50 3.99 -14.83 6.19
CA VAL A 50 3.35 -14.40 4.94
C VAL A 50 3.29 -12.88 4.85
N PHE A 51 2.93 -12.18 5.95
CA PHE A 51 2.89 -10.72 6.00
C PHE A 51 4.27 -10.09 5.71
N ARG A 52 5.31 -10.59 6.38
CA ARG A 52 6.70 -10.13 6.23
C ARG A 52 7.17 -10.29 4.78
N SER A 53 6.89 -11.43 4.17
CA SER A 53 7.22 -11.71 2.76
C SER A 53 6.41 -10.83 1.81
N PHE A 54 5.09 -10.78 1.97
CA PHE A 54 4.18 -10.08 1.07
C PHE A 54 4.39 -8.56 1.06
N TYR A 55 4.53 -7.96 2.23
CA TYR A 55 4.74 -6.52 2.38
C TYR A 55 6.22 -6.09 2.40
N GLY A 56 7.15 -7.05 2.32
CA GLY A 56 8.58 -6.77 2.27
C GLY A 56 9.16 -6.26 3.58
N LEU A 57 8.59 -6.64 4.74
CA LEU A 57 9.07 -6.19 6.06
C LEU A 57 10.49 -6.70 6.34
N ASP A 58 10.90 -7.82 5.74
CA ASP A 58 12.26 -8.35 5.86
C ASP A 58 13.29 -7.64 4.97
N ASN A 59 12.83 -6.95 3.92
CA ASN A 59 13.71 -6.36 2.91
C ASN A 59 14.33 -5.01 3.32
N VAL A 60 13.89 -4.43 4.45
CA VAL A 60 14.28 -3.06 4.87
C VAL A 60 15.26 -3.02 6.03
N GLY A 61 15.73 -4.18 6.50
CA GLY A 61 16.73 -4.28 7.56
C GLY A 61 16.24 -3.82 8.93
N PHE A 62 14.95 -3.98 9.22
CA PHE A 62 14.42 -3.80 10.57
C PHE A 62 14.85 -4.95 11.49
N SER A 63 15.06 -4.63 12.78
CA SER A 63 15.38 -5.64 13.80
C SER A 63 14.20 -6.59 14.04
N GLU A 64 14.47 -7.79 14.57
CA GLU A 64 13.41 -8.72 14.96
C GLU A 64 12.55 -8.16 16.10
N GLU A 65 13.12 -7.29 16.94
CA GLU A 65 12.36 -6.57 17.96
C GLU A 65 11.35 -5.61 17.34
N PHE A 66 11.74 -4.82 16.31
CA PHE A 66 10.83 -3.97 15.57
C PHE A 66 9.69 -4.78 14.95
N LYS A 67 10.00 -5.91 14.31
CA LYS A 67 9.01 -6.78 13.68
C LYS A 67 8.03 -7.36 14.70
N ARG A 68 8.50 -7.81 15.87
CA ARG A 68 7.63 -8.25 16.97
C ARG A 68 6.71 -7.12 17.45
N ASN A 69 7.25 -5.93 17.65
CA ASN A 69 6.47 -4.77 18.08
C ASN A 69 5.45 -4.32 17.02
N TYR A 70 5.78 -4.46 15.73
CA TYR A 70 4.85 -4.21 14.64
C TYR A 70 3.57 -5.05 14.75
N PHE A 71 3.69 -6.37 14.98
CA PHE A 71 2.53 -7.24 15.15
C PHE A 71 1.77 -6.97 16.47
N LYS A 72 2.47 -6.58 17.53
CA LYS A 72 1.80 -6.10 18.77
C LYS A 72 0.97 -4.84 18.54
N LEU A 73 1.44 -3.94 17.67
CA LEU A 73 0.69 -2.72 17.32
C LEU A 73 -0.55 -3.05 16.47
N ILE A 74 -0.49 -4.02 15.56
CA ILE A 74 -1.68 -4.48 14.84
C ILE A 74 -2.75 -4.93 15.86
N GLU A 75 -2.39 -5.71 16.89
CA GLU A 75 -3.33 -6.12 17.92
C GLU A 75 -3.78 -4.98 18.83
N LYS A 76 -2.88 -4.05 19.19
CA LYS A 76 -3.21 -2.86 19.98
C LYS A 76 -4.32 -2.02 19.33
N TYR A 77 -4.28 -1.91 18.00
CA TYR A 77 -5.23 -1.12 17.24
C TYR A 77 -6.42 -1.93 16.71
N ARG A 78 -6.44 -3.25 16.92
CA ARG A 78 -7.53 -4.14 16.49
C ARG A 78 -8.87 -3.66 17.04
N GLY A 79 -9.87 -3.55 16.16
CA GLY A 79 -11.24 -3.20 16.52
C GLY A 79 -11.46 -1.73 16.92
N GLN A 80 -10.47 -0.88 16.80
CA GLN A 80 -10.68 0.56 17.00
C GLN A 80 -11.48 1.13 15.83
N GLN A 81 -12.49 1.92 16.14
CA GLN A 81 -13.36 2.57 15.13
C GLN A 81 -12.65 3.66 14.32
N SER A 82 -11.62 4.26 14.90
CA SER A 82 -10.83 5.33 14.30
C SER A 82 -9.38 5.13 14.67
N ILE A 83 -8.52 5.02 13.67
CA ILE A 83 -7.08 4.84 13.85
C ILE A 83 -6.39 6.16 13.50
N ASP A 84 -5.73 6.74 14.49
CA ASP A 84 -4.92 7.93 14.28
C ASP A 84 -3.56 7.55 13.67
N VAL A 85 -3.36 7.97 12.42
CA VAL A 85 -2.13 7.75 11.64
C VAL A 85 -0.89 8.25 12.36
N GLU A 86 -1.00 9.41 13.03
CA GLU A 86 0.10 10.04 13.77
C GLU A 86 0.52 9.18 14.95
N ASN A 87 -0.45 8.69 15.74
CA ASN A 87 -0.17 7.82 16.88
C ASN A 87 0.49 6.50 16.44
N VAL A 88 0.01 5.89 15.35
CA VAL A 88 0.62 4.67 14.80
C VAL A 88 2.05 4.94 14.33
N PHE A 89 2.28 6.07 13.65
CA PHE A 89 3.63 6.48 13.23
C PHE A 89 4.56 6.65 14.42
N ILE A 90 4.14 7.40 15.43
CA ILE A 90 4.93 7.66 16.65
C ILE A 90 5.27 6.33 17.37
N ASP A 91 4.29 5.46 17.51
CA ASP A 91 4.48 4.15 18.16
C ASP A 91 5.49 3.29 17.39
N LEU A 92 5.43 3.25 16.06
CA LEU A 92 6.40 2.55 15.23
C LEU A 92 7.78 3.21 15.23
N HIS A 93 7.83 4.54 15.15
CA HIS A 93 9.07 5.31 15.14
C HIS A 93 9.87 5.12 16.44
N ARG A 94 9.19 5.04 17.59
CA ARG A 94 9.84 4.79 18.90
C ARG A 94 10.51 3.43 19.00
N THR A 95 10.09 2.46 18.20
CA THR A 95 10.63 1.09 18.24
C THR A 95 11.81 0.88 17.31
N GLN A 96 12.18 1.89 16.51
CA GLN A 96 13.28 1.75 15.56
C GLN A 96 14.60 2.31 16.10
N ASN A 97 15.68 1.57 15.86
CA ASN A 97 17.05 1.98 16.18
C ASN A 97 17.78 2.62 14.98
N PHE A 98 17.08 2.95 13.88
CA PHE A 98 17.72 3.38 12.63
C PHE A 98 17.36 4.81 12.27
N LYS A 99 18.34 5.68 12.09
CA LYS A 99 18.18 7.03 11.57
C LYS A 99 17.86 7.00 10.06
N GLY A 100 16.94 7.87 9.62
CA GLY A 100 16.73 8.14 8.19
C GLY A 100 15.78 7.20 7.45
N LYS A 101 14.88 6.46 8.16
CA LYS A 101 13.91 5.55 7.52
C LYS A 101 12.44 5.97 7.67
N ASP A 102 12.16 7.24 7.90
CA ASP A 102 10.80 7.73 8.20
C ASP A 102 9.79 7.43 7.06
N ALA A 103 10.20 7.59 5.81
CA ALA A 103 9.37 7.26 4.66
C ALA A 103 9.02 5.77 4.59
N VAL A 104 9.98 4.90 4.94
CA VAL A 104 9.76 3.44 5.00
C VAL A 104 8.79 3.10 6.11
N ILE A 105 8.94 3.71 7.30
CA ILE A 105 8.02 3.53 8.42
C ILE A 105 6.62 3.91 8.00
N PHE A 106 6.43 5.04 7.32
CA PHE A 106 5.10 5.48 6.90
C PHE A 106 4.43 4.48 5.95
N SER A 107 5.18 3.87 5.04
CA SER A 107 4.68 2.76 4.23
C SER A 107 4.17 1.60 5.09
N PHE A 108 4.86 1.28 6.20
CA PHE A 108 4.41 0.24 7.13
C PHE A 108 3.27 0.71 8.06
N VAL A 109 3.18 1.99 8.38
CA VAL A 109 2.01 2.57 9.06
C VAL A 109 0.75 2.34 8.22
N SER A 110 0.77 2.68 6.94
CA SER A 110 -0.38 2.48 6.05
C SER A 110 -0.74 1.00 5.90
N LYS A 111 0.25 0.10 5.81
CA LYS A 111 0.05 -1.36 5.75
C LYS A 111 -0.56 -1.92 7.05
N LEU A 112 -0.16 -1.39 8.21
CA LEU A 112 -0.74 -1.72 9.50
C LEU A 112 -2.22 -1.32 9.54
N ILE A 113 -2.52 -0.07 9.21
CA ILE A 113 -3.89 0.45 9.23
C ILE A 113 -4.77 -0.32 8.24
N CYS A 114 -4.28 -0.56 7.03
CA CYS A 114 -4.95 -1.33 6.00
C CYS A 114 -5.21 -2.81 6.39
N THR A 115 -4.41 -3.38 7.29
CA THR A 115 -4.67 -4.72 7.84
C THR A 115 -5.88 -4.72 8.75
N ILE A 116 -6.12 -3.62 9.48
CA ILE A 116 -7.23 -3.44 10.42
C ILE A 116 -8.49 -2.99 9.68
N ASP A 117 -8.35 -2.02 8.77
CA ASP A 117 -9.42 -1.45 7.96
C ASP A 117 -9.04 -1.50 6.47
N ASP A 118 -9.66 -2.40 5.72
CA ASP A 118 -9.42 -2.59 4.28
C ASP A 118 -10.05 -1.51 3.37
N ASN A 119 -10.72 -0.52 3.95
CA ASN A 119 -11.10 0.71 3.27
C ASN A 119 -10.01 1.78 3.33
N TYR A 120 -8.87 1.48 3.94
CA TYR A 120 -7.74 2.37 4.02
C TYR A 120 -6.73 2.06 2.89
N PRO A 121 -6.32 3.03 2.06
CA PRO A 121 -5.38 2.78 0.98
C PRO A 121 -3.96 2.56 1.52
N ILE A 122 -3.17 1.81 0.78
CA ILE A 122 -1.76 1.60 1.06
C ILE A 122 -0.93 2.76 0.50
N TYR A 123 -0.09 3.37 1.34
CA TYR A 123 0.97 4.26 0.91
C TYR A 123 2.22 3.42 0.62
N ASP A 124 2.45 3.10 -0.64
CA ASP A 124 3.57 2.28 -1.09
C ASP A 124 4.41 3.02 -2.13
N ARG A 125 5.69 2.65 -2.25
CA ARG A 125 6.62 3.28 -3.18
C ARG A 125 6.09 3.29 -4.63
N GLU A 126 5.50 2.20 -5.08
CA GLU A 126 5.01 2.08 -6.46
C GLU A 126 3.75 2.95 -6.66
N ILE A 127 2.85 2.97 -5.70
CA ILE A 127 1.68 3.85 -5.69
C ILE A 127 2.12 5.32 -5.67
N CYS A 128 3.09 5.68 -4.81
CA CYS A 128 3.62 7.03 -4.73
C CYS A 128 4.17 7.56 -6.06
N LYS A 129 4.74 6.70 -6.90
CA LYS A 129 5.21 7.08 -8.24
C LYS A 129 4.06 7.53 -9.15
N VAL A 130 2.96 6.78 -9.18
CA VAL A 130 1.77 7.12 -9.96
C VAL A 130 1.20 8.47 -9.55
N PHE A 131 1.26 8.79 -8.26
CA PHE A 131 0.78 10.05 -7.71
C PHE A 131 1.83 11.16 -7.70
N SER A 132 3.06 10.89 -8.16
CA SER A 132 4.19 11.83 -8.10
C SER A 132 4.44 12.38 -6.70
N PHE A 133 4.23 11.56 -5.67
CA PHE A 133 4.50 11.94 -4.29
C PHE A 133 6.00 12.00 -4.03
N ASN A 134 6.47 13.14 -3.54
CA ASN A 134 7.84 13.32 -3.10
C ASN A 134 7.97 12.95 -1.63
N GLN A 135 9.08 12.31 -1.28
CA GLN A 135 9.42 12.09 0.12
C GLN A 135 9.76 13.43 0.79
N PRO A 136 9.30 13.64 2.04
CA PRO A 136 9.62 14.88 2.75
C PRO A 136 11.11 14.99 3.04
N ILE A 137 11.68 16.16 2.75
CA ILE A 137 13.08 16.51 3.04
C ILE A 137 13.08 17.41 4.29
N HIS A 138 12.57 16.92 5.40
CA HIS A 138 12.53 17.65 6.66
C HIS A 138 13.35 16.91 7.72
N LYS A 139 13.90 17.68 8.69
CA LYS A 139 14.57 17.12 9.87
C LYS A 139 13.60 16.99 11.06
N ASP A 140 12.49 17.70 11.00
CA ASP A 140 11.46 17.67 12.03
C ASP A 140 10.42 16.59 11.73
N ILE A 141 10.22 15.69 12.70
CA ILE A 141 9.29 14.56 12.60
C ILE A 141 7.85 15.03 12.42
N ALA A 142 7.44 16.11 13.09
CA ALA A 142 6.08 16.63 12.95
C ALA A 142 5.80 17.13 11.52
N ALA A 143 6.77 17.80 10.91
CA ALA A 143 6.68 18.22 9.52
C ALA A 143 6.61 17.02 8.56
N ILE A 144 7.39 15.96 8.83
CA ILE A 144 7.37 14.70 8.06
C ILE A 144 5.98 14.05 8.15
N ILE A 145 5.44 13.91 9.35
CA ILE A 145 4.11 13.32 9.59
C ILE A 145 3.02 14.12 8.85
N ASN A 146 3.08 15.45 8.88
CA ASN A 146 2.11 16.31 8.20
C ASN A 146 2.12 16.05 6.68
N VAL A 147 3.30 16.00 6.05
CA VAL A 147 3.41 15.71 4.60
C VAL A 147 2.81 14.34 4.27
N PHE A 148 3.13 13.32 5.02
CA PHE A 148 2.58 11.98 4.79
C PHE A 148 1.07 11.92 4.99
N ARG A 149 0.56 12.57 6.03
CA ARG A 149 -0.89 12.65 6.30
C ARG A 149 -1.63 13.32 5.14
N ASP A 150 -1.08 14.42 4.61
CA ASP A 150 -1.69 15.15 3.50
C ASP A 150 -1.66 14.32 2.21
N GLN A 151 -0.55 13.63 1.92
CA GLN A 151 -0.44 12.73 0.77
C GLN A 151 -1.41 11.55 0.89
N LEU A 152 -1.52 10.95 2.07
CA LEU A 152 -2.44 9.83 2.32
C LEU A 152 -3.90 10.27 2.20
N LYS A 153 -4.23 11.46 2.70
CA LYS A 153 -5.56 12.05 2.53
C LYS A 153 -5.88 12.30 1.06
N LEU A 154 -4.92 12.81 0.28
CA LEU A 154 -5.09 13.00 -1.15
C LEU A 154 -5.32 11.66 -1.86
N LEU A 155 -4.60 10.61 -1.47
CA LEU A 155 -4.78 9.25 -1.99
C LEU A 155 -6.19 8.74 -1.72
N GLN A 156 -6.68 8.86 -0.47
CA GLN A 156 -8.04 8.48 -0.08
C GLN A 156 -9.12 9.23 -0.88
N LEU A 157 -8.97 10.55 -1.01
CA LEU A 157 -9.91 11.37 -1.77
C LEU A 157 -9.93 10.96 -3.25
N THR A 158 -8.77 10.73 -3.85
CA THR A 158 -8.66 10.30 -5.24
C THR A 158 -9.30 8.93 -5.45
N TYR A 159 -9.05 7.95 -4.57
CA TYR A 159 -9.67 6.62 -4.65
C TYR A 159 -11.17 6.71 -4.56
N ASN A 160 -11.68 7.47 -3.59
CA ASN A 160 -13.13 7.67 -3.41
C ASN A 160 -13.77 8.33 -4.64
N GLU A 161 -13.12 9.34 -5.22
CA GLU A 161 -13.62 10.01 -6.44
C GLU A 161 -13.68 9.04 -7.63
N ILE A 162 -12.62 8.24 -7.84
CA ILE A 162 -12.57 7.23 -8.90
C ILE A 162 -13.72 6.21 -8.74
N ILE A 163 -13.95 5.73 -7.52
CA ILE A 163 -14.99 4.74 -7.22
C ILE A 163 -16.39 5.34 -7.39
N GLN A 164 -16.66 6.47 -6.73
CA GLN A 164 -17.99 7.08 -6.71
C GLN A 164 -18.43 7.59 -8.08
N SER A 165 -17.49 8.08 -8.89
CA SER A 165 -17.75 8.58 -10.23
C SER A 165 -17.53 7.52 -11.32
N ASN A 166 -17.27 6.27 -10.95
CA ASN A 166 -17.02 5.15 -11.87
C ASN A 166 -16.06 5.50 -13.00
N MET A 167 -14.89 6.08 -12.65
CA MET A 167 -13.94 6.64 -13.64
C MET A 167 -13.07 5.60 -14.34
N ALA A 168 -13.09 4.33 -13.91
CA ALA A 168 -12.25 3.26 -14.46
C ALA A 168 -13.05 1.95 -14.66
N PRO A 169 -14.21 1.98 -15.35
CA PRO A 169 -15.12 0.83 -15.43
C PRO A 169 -14.51 -0.38 -16.16
N VAL A 170 -13.72 -0.17 -17.23
CA VAL A 170 -13.07 -1.26 -17.96
C VAL A 170 -12.01 -1.90 -17.10
N THR A 171 -11.22 -1.09 -16.36
CA THR A 171 -10.17 -1.57 -15.46
C THR A 171 -10.74 -2.46 -14.37
N PHE A 172 -11.84 -2.03 -13.71
CA PHE A 172 -12.50 -2.83 -12.67
C PHE A 172 -13.12 -4.10 -13.25
N ARG A 173 -13.77 -4.03 -14.40
CA ARG A 173 -14.34 -5.20 -15.07
C ARG A 173 -13.25 -6.23 -15.39
N LEU A 174 -12.12 -5.82 -15.99
CA LEU A 174 -11.00 -6.71 -16.30
C LEU A 174 -10.38 -7.31 -15.03
N PHE A 175 -10.30 -6.53 -13.94
CA PHE A 175 -9.85 -7.04 -12.65
C PHE A 175 -10.75 -8.19 -12.16
N ASP A 176 -12.08 -7.99 -12.17
CA ASP A 176 -13.03 -8.97 -11.68
C ASP A 176 -13.14 -10.20 -12.61
N GLU A 177 -12.95 -10.02 -13.92
CA GLU A 177 -12.88 -11.12 -14.88
C GLU A 177 -11.64 -12.00 -14.66
N LYS A 178 -10.46 -11.36 -14.41
CA LYS A 178 -9.21 -12.09 -14.15
C LYS A 178 -9.24 -12.79 -12.78
N PHE A 179 -9.68 -12.09 -11.74
CA PHE A 179 -9.66 -12.58 -10.35
C PHE A 179 -11.06 -12.96 -9.87
N LYS A 180 -11.74 -13.83 -10.61
CA LYS A 180 -13.11 -14.28 -10.27
C LYS A 180 -13.18 -14.82 -8.85
N GLY A 181 -14.23 -14.39 -8.12
CA GLY A 181 -14.44 -14.79 -6.73
C GLY A 181 -13.52 -14.06 -5.73
N ASN A 182 -12.81 -13.01 -6.14
CA ASN A 182 -12.15 -12.13 -5.18
C ASN A 182 -13.21 -11.40 -4.33
N ASN A 183 -12.94 -11.29 -3.02
CA ASN A 183 -13.78 -10.56 -2.07
C ASN A 183 -13.12 -9.24 -1.65
N LEU A 184 -12.40 -8.60 -2.57
CA LEU A 184 -11.67 -7.37 -2.30
C LEU A 184 -12.61 -6.16 -2.29
N SER A 185 -12.39 -5.23 -1.35
CA SER A 185 -13.01 -3.91 -1.41
C SER A 185 -12.52 -3.16 -2.66
N MET A 186 -13.30 -2.17 -3.13
CA MET A 186 -12.90 -1.34 -4.27
C MET A 186 -11.58 -0.60 -4.00
N ILE A 187 -11.34 -0.20 -2.77
CA ILE A 187 -10.06 0.40 -2.32
C ILE A 187 -8.90 -0.58 -2.55
N LYS A 188 -9.08 -1.86 -2.17
CA LYS A 188 -8.03 -2.87 -2.37
C LYS A 188 -7.79 -3.21 -3.83
N LYS A 189 -8.82 -3.22 -4.66
CA LYS A 189 -8.64 -3.34 -6.12
C LYS A 189 -7.78 -2.20 -6.65
N LEU A 190 -8.04 -0.95 -6.23
CA LEU A 190 -7.23 0.20 -6.61
C LEU A 190 -5.79 0.11 -6.09
N ASP A 191 -5.55 -0.38 -4.86
CA ASP A 191 -4.20 -0.62 -4.36
C ASP A 191 -3.41 -1.54 -5.31
N PHE A 192 -3.98 -2.66 -5.74
CA PHE A 192 -3.33 -3.59 -6.68
C PHE A 192 -3.14 -2.97 -8.07
N ILE A 193 -4.13 -2.23 -8.57
CA ILE A 193 -4.09 -1.56 -9.87
C ILE A 193 -2.97 -0.51 -9.87
N PHE A 194 -2.93 0.37 -8.89
CA PHE A 194 -1.91 1.42 -8.82
C PHE A 194 -0.51 0.89 -8.53
N TRP A 195 -0.40 -0.15 -7.69
CA TRP A 195 0.87 -0.82 -7.46
C TRP A 195 1.41 -1.47 -8.75
N SER A 196 0.55 -2.12 -9.51
CA SER A 196 0.90 -2.70 -10.81
C SER A 196 1.31 -1.61 -11.80
N LYS A 197 0.57 -0.51 -11.90
CA LYS A 197 0.89 0.63 -12.75
C LYS A 197 2.26 1.24 -12.40
N GLY A 198 2.52 1.49 -11.13
CA GLY A 198 3.79 2.04 -10.68
C GLY A 198 5.00 1.15 -11.01
N LYS A 199 4.82 -0.16 -11.05
CA LYS A 199 5.85 -1.10 -11.51
C LYS A 199 6.09 -1.01 -13.02
N LEU A 200 5.02 -0.92 -13.82
CA LEU A 200 5.13 -0.81 -15.28
C LEU A 200 5.86 0.45 -15.71
N ASP A 201 5.62 1.58 -15.03
CA ASP A 201 6.28 2.85 -15.32
C ASP A 201 7.82 2.79 -15.18
N ILE A 202 8.33 1.87 -14.36
CA ILE A 202 9.78 1.63 -14.23
C ILE A 202 10.32 0.90 -15.46
N TYR A 203 9.62 -0.15 -15.90
CA TYR A 203 10.05 -0.93 -17.08
C TYR A 203 10.07 -0.07 -18.33
N GLU A 204 9.07 0.78 -18.55
CA GLU A 204 9.03 1.70 -19.68
C GLU A 204 10.20 2.69 -19.66
N LYS A 205 10.53 3.28 -18.50
CA LYS A 205 11.70 4.17 -18.35
C LYS A 205 13.02 3.45 -18.61
N GLN A 206 13.21 2.25 -18.08
CA GLN A 206 14.44 1.47 -18.28
C GLN A 206 14.62 1.05 -19.74
N MET A 207 13.53 0.67 -20.44
CA MET A 207 13.59 0.34 -21.87
C MET A 207 13.98 1.56 -22.71
N LEU A 208 13.38 2.72 -22.46
CA LEU A 208 13.72 3.97 -23.15
C LEU A 208 15.20 4.36 -22.93
N GLU A 209 15.70 4.25 -21.68
CA GLU A 209 17.11 4.52 -21.38
C GLU A 209 18.05 3.56 -22.12
N THR A 210 17.68 2.29 -22.27
CA THR A 210 18.49 1.28 -22.97
C THR A 210 18.51 1.49 -24.50
N GLU A 211 17.41 1.97 -25.07
CA GLU A 211 17.33 2.30 -26.51
C GLU A 211 18.13 3.55 -26.89
N PHE A 212 18.36 4.48 -25.94
CA PHE A 212 19.18 5.68 -26.20
C PHE A 212 20.70 5.43 -26.08
N TYR A 213 21.12 4.28 -25.54
CA TYR A 213 22.54 3.92 -25.38
C TYR A 213 23.03 2.83 -26.35
N ASN A 214 22.20 2.35 -27.26
CA ASN A 214 22.54 1.45 -28.38
C ASN A 214 22.41 2.17 -29.73
#